data_8c9bfc2e563288d572a4ef97d3d8545a
#
_entry.id   8c9bfc2e563288d572a4ef97d3d8545a
#
_cell.length_a   1.000
_cell.length_b   1.000
_cell.length_c   1.000
_cell.angle_alpha   90.00
_cell.angle_beta   90.00
_cell.angle_gamma   90.00
#
_symmetry.space_group_name_H-M   'P 1'
#
loop_
_entity.id
_entity.type
_entity.pdbx_description
1 polymer ?
#
loop_
_entity_poly.entity_id
_entity_poly.type
_entity_poly.pdbx_seq_one_letter_code
_entity_poly.pdbx_strand_id
1 'polypeptide(L)'
;MYEALGVNNIDGILPPPPQPQPANAAKENQMAMNGAPPQAFPDQDHKAHMETHLAIMSTPVVQMNPQVLGILQGHIQEHIGLLAEQQASQMVMEQAGPEVQQNPEAAQMLQPAIARQAAMLIAELTEQYAQTVEPISEGTDPLVEIRNQELQLKAADLQRKSDEFQASQQLDREQDAADMRLAQERLNLQQNALQDKTRVAEERVQTQRDIAALNNDTKQRGINNVQ
;
A
#
# COMPACT_ATOMS: atom_id res chain seq x y z
N MET A 1 -17.65 26.02 24.69
CA MET A 1 -17.66 27.05 25.80
C MET A 1 -17.93 28.46 25.26
N TYR A 2 -17.32 28.90 24.17
CA TYR A 2 -17.48 30.27 23.61
C TYR A 2 -18.83 30.51 22.93
N GLU A 3 -19.46 29.49 22.32
CA GLU A 3 -20.82 29.59 21.74
C GLU A 3 -21.88 29.96 22.80
N ALA A 4 -21.69 29.51 24.04
CA ALA A 4 -22.58 29.85 25.16
C ALA A 4 -22.51 31.35 25.57
N LEU A 5 -21.48 32.07 25.08
CA LEU A 5 -21.28 33.50 25.32
C LEU A 5 -21.75 34.37 24.15
N GLY A 6 -22.38 33.79 23.12
CA GLY A 6 -22.89 34.51 21.96
C GLY A 6 -21.83 35.05 21.00
N VAL A 7 -20.64 34.47 21.03
CA VAL A 7 -19.54 34.84 20.11
C VAL A 7 -19.72 34.11 18.80
N ASN A 8 -20.22 34.78 17.78
CA ASN A 8 -20.54 34.20 16.48
C ASN A 8 -19.35 34.11 15.49
N ASN A 9 -18.21 34.69 15.83
CA ASN A 9 -17.02 34.67 14.99
C ASN A 9 -15.76 34.38 15.82
N ILE A 10 -15.60 33.15 16.25
CA ILE A 10 -14.48 32.71 17.08
C ILE A 10 -13.16 32.80 16.31
N ASP A 11 -13.17 32.44 15.02
CA ASP A 11 -12.00 32.45 14.15
C ASP A 11 -11.49 33.88 13.85
N GLY A 12 -12.37 34.88 13.91
CA GLY A 12 -11.99 36.27 13.77
C GLY A 12 -11.40 36.88 15.05
N ILE A 13 -11.68 36.26 16.20
CA ILE A 13 -11.19 36.74 17.52
C ILE A 13 -9.94 35.94 17.93
N LEU A 14 -9.94 34.66 17.66
CA LEU A 14 -8.83 33.74 17.90
C LEU A 14 -8.49 33.02 16.57
N PRO A 15 -7.72 33.67 15.70
CA PRO A 15 -7.31 33.01 14.47
C PRO A 15 -6.62 31.70 14.80
N PRO A 16 -6.83 30.64 14.01
CA PRO A 16 -6.13 29.39 14.20
C PRO A 16 -4.61 29.65 14.23
N PRO A 17 -3.87 28.91 15.04
CA PRO A 17 -2.43 29.07 15.08
C PRO A 17 -1.85 28.90 13.66
N PRO A 18 -0.84 29.70 13.29
CA PRO A 18 -0.22 29.61 11.98
C PRO A 18 0.26 28.17 11.75
N GLN A 19 -0.09 27.63 10.59
CA GLN A 19 0.37 26.29 10.23
C GLN A 19 1.90 26.30 10.10
N PRO A 20 2.58 25.24 10.56
CA PRO A 20 4.01 25.08 10.36
C PRO A 20 4.36 25.22 8.87
N GLN A 21 5.41 25.97 8.58
CA GLN A 21 5.89 26.19 7.23
C GLN A 21 7.28 25.55 7.08
N PRO A 22 7.60 24.99 5.89
CA PRO A 22 8.95 24.49 5.63
C PRO A 22 9.99 25.59 5.90
N ALA A 23 11.05 25.20 6.58
CA ALA A 23 12.18 26.08 6.86
C ALA A 23 13.47 25.47 6.28
N ASN A 24 14.51 26.25 6.14
CA ASN A 24 15.82 25.71 5.84
C ASN A 24 16.48 25.16 7.11
N ALA A 25 17.43 24.24 6.97
CA ALA A 25 18.09 23.56 8.08
C ALA A 25 18.74 24.52 9.09
N ALA A 26 19.26 25.68 8.64
CA ALA A 26 19.85 26.66 9.54
C ALA A 26 18.80 27.32 10.44
N LYS A 27 17.60 27.61 9.91
CA LYS A 27 16.50 28.15 10.69
C LYS A 27 15.93 27.09 11.64
N GLU A 28 15.86 25.85 11.22
CA GLU A 28 15.43 24.72 12.05
C GLU A 28 16.42 24.51 13.22
N ASN A 29 17.71 24.60 12.97
CA ASN A 29 18.73 24.62 14.02
C ASN A 29 18.51 25.74 15.02
N GLN A 30 18.19 26.94 14.53
CA GLN A 30 17.89 28.07 15.41
C GLN A 30 16.62 27.83 16.24
N MET A 31 15.59 27.21 15.66
CA MET A 31 14.37 26.84 16.40
C MET A 31 14.71 25.83 17.51
N ALA A 32 15.48 24.79 17.20
CA ALA A 32 15.94 23.81 18.18
C ALA A 32 16.76 24.45 19.32
N MET A 33 17.67 25.37 18.99
CA MET A 33 18.45 26.13 19.98
C MET A 33 17.58 26.98 20.92
N ASN A 34 16.41 27.43 20.46
CA ASN A 34 15.43 28.15 21.25
C ASN A 34 14.43 27.22 21.97
N GLY A 35 14.64 25.90 21.92
CA GLY A 35 13.77 24.91 22.55
C GLY A 35 12.46 24.63 21.79
N ALA A 36 12.32 25.14 20.56
CA ALA A 36 11.17 24.86 19.71
C ALA A 36 11.49 23.72 18.75
N PRO A 37 10.76 22.59 18.78
CA PRO A 37 11.00 21.48 17.87
C PRO A 37 10.62 21.90 16.43
N PRO A 38 11.54 21.82 15.47
CA PRO A 38 11.22 21.98 14.05
C PRO A 38 10.43 20.76 13.54
N GLN A 39 9.81 20.91 12.38
CA GLN A 39 9.06 19.84 11.70
C GLN A 39 9.64 19.63 10.31
N ALA A 40 9.85 18.37 9.93
CA ALA A 40 10.28 18.01 8.58
C ALA A 40 9.07 17.97 7.61
N PHE A 41 9.32 18.34 6.35
CA PHE A 41 8.30 18.36 5.30
C PHE A 41 8.76 17.54 4.09
N PRO A 42 7.84 16.87 3.35
CA PRO A 42 8.18 15.96 2.25
C PRO A 42 9.02 16.57 1.11
N ASP A 43 8.88 17.88 0.89
CA ASP A 43 9.52 18.58 -0.24
C ASP A 43 10.92 19.11 0.10
N GLN A 44 11.45 18.81 1.29
CA GLN A 44 12.78 19.26 1.71
C GLN A 44 13.89 18.33 1.19
N ASP A 45 15.07 18.86 0.99
CA ASP A 45 16.29 18.05 0.77
C ASP A 45 16.72 17.42 2.10
N HIS A 46 16.19 16.24 2.38
CA HIS A 46 16.40 15.54 3.65
C HIS A 46 17.87 15.25 3.93
N LYS A 47 18.67 14.93 2.90
CA LYS A 47 20.11 14.65 3.08
C LYS A 47 20.86 15.89 3.51
N ALA A 48 20.66 17.00 2.79
CA ALA A 48 21.30 18.27 3.12
C ALA A 48 20.87 18.80 4.50
N HIS A 49 19.60 18.61 4.88
CA HIS A 49 19.11 18.95 6.22
C HIS A 49 19.80 18.13 7.30
N MET A 50 19.84 16.79 7.15
CA MET A 50 20.49 15.91 8.12
C MET A 50 21.98 16.22 8.27
N GLU A 51 22.71 16.44 7.18
CA GLU A 51 24.13 16.82 7.23
C GLU A 51 24.32 18.13 8.01
N THR A 52 23.44 19.12 7.78
CA THR A 52 23.50 20.42 8.48
C THR A 52 23.17 20.27 9.96
N HIS A 53 22.22 19.42 10.33
CA HIS A 53 21.88 19.14 11.72
C HIS A 53 22.98 18.36 12.44
N LEU A 54 23.58 17.37 11.79
CA LEU A 54 24.73 16.63 12.34
C LEU A 54 25.93 17.54 12.56
N ALA A 55 26.19 18.47 11.64
CA ALA A 55 27.28 19.41 11.79
C ALA A 55 27.13 20.34 13.02
N ILE A 56 25.91 20.83 13.32
CA ILE A 56 25.68 21.61 14.52
C ILE A 56 25.68 20.75 15.79
N MET A 57 25.16 19.53 15.71
CA MET A 57 25.16 18.59 16.83
C MET A 57 26.57 18.22 17.30
N SER A 58 27.56 18.24 16.41
CA SER A 58 28.95 18.02 16.75
C SER A 58 29.63 19.20 17.48
N THR A 59 28.93 20.34 17.57
CA THR A 59 29.50 21.53 18.26
C THR A 59 29.39 21.39 19.78
N PRO A 60 30.39 21.87 20.56
CA PRO A 60 30.34 21.81 22.01
C PRO A 60 29.10 22.48 22.63
N VAL A 61 28.58 23.53 22.01
CA VAL A 61 27.41 24.27 22.48
C VAL A 61 26.16 23.38 22.52
N VAL A 62 25.97 22.59 21.47
CA VAL A 62 24.82 21.65 21.39
C VAL A 62 25.08 20.41 22.26
N GLN A 63 26.31 19.90 22.25
CA GLN A 63 26.71 18.75 23.06
C GLN A 63 26.52 18.97 24.57
N MET A 64 26.72 20.20 25.02
CA MET A 64 26.52 20.58 26.43
C MET A 64 25.02 20.87 26.75
N ASN A 65 24.12 20.80 25.77
CA ASN A 65 22.70 21.06 25.97
C ASN A 65 21.87 19.84 25.55
N PRO A 66 21.58 18.91 26.48
CA PRO A 66 20.85 17.68 26.18
C PRO A 66 19.47 17.91 25.55
N GLN A 67 18.79 19.01 25.95
CA GLN A 67 17.47 19.33 25.39
C GLN A 67 17.55 19.66 23.90
N VAL A 68 18.50 20.52 23.50
CA VAL A 68 18.70 20.86 22.07
C VAL A 68 19.14 19.63 21.28
N LEU A 69 20.03 18.82 21.87
CA LEU A 69 20.49 17.57 21.25
C LEU A 69 19.31 16.62 20.98
N GLY A 70 18.45 16.41 21.98
CA GLY A 70 17.26 15.57 21.83
C GLY A 70 16.28 16.08 20.78
N ILE A 71 16.04 17.41 20.71
CA ILE A 71 15.20 18.02 19.68
C ILE A 71 15.76 17.75 18.28
N LEU A 72 17.06 17.97 18.07
CA LEU A 72 17.71 17.75 16.78
C LEU A 72 17.75 16.26 16.40
N GLN A 73 17.99 15.36 17.34
CA GLN A 73 17.93 13.93 17.12
C GLN A 73 16.53 13.49 16.66
N GLY A 74 15.48 13.94 17.36
CA GLY A 74 14.11 13.67 16.97
C GLY A 74 13.78 14.20 15.57
N HIS A 75 14.26 15.38 15.24
CA HIS A 75 14.04 15.99 13.93
C HIS A 75 14.79 15.24 12.80
N ILE A 76 16.02 14.80 13.04
CA ILE A 76 16.74 13.92 12.09
C ILE A 76 15.96 12.64 11.83
N GLN A 77 15.32 12.05 12.83
CA GLN A 77 14.49 10.87 12.63
C GLN A 77 13.28 11.15 11.73
N GLU A 78 12.69 12.34 11.81
CA GLU A 78 11.63 12.75 10.87
C GLU A 78 12.16 12.80 9.43
N HIS A 79 13.34 13.38 9.21
CA HIS A 79 13.99 13.40 7.89
C HIS A 79 14.33 12.00 7.38
N ILE A 80 14.82 11.10 8.23
CA ILE A 80 15.09 9.71 7.88
C ILE A 80 13.81 9.03 7.41
N GLY A 81 12.69 9.22 8.13
CA GLY A 81 11.40 8.66 7.74
C GLY A 81 10.93 9.10 6.36
N LEU A 82 10.98 10.42 6.11
CA LEU A 82 10.58 11.00 4.82
C LEU A 82 11.53 10.61 3.68
N LEU A 83 12.83 10.57 3.93
CA LEU A 83 13.82 10.11 2.95
C LEU A 83 13.61 8.64 2.57
N ALA A 84 13.37 7.79 3.56
CA ALA A 84 13.10 6.37 3.33
C ALA A 84 11.83 6.17 2.51
N GLU A 85 10.76 6.92 2.80
CA GLU A 85 9.51 6.87 2.05
C GLU A 85 9.71 7.33 0.60
N GLN A 86 10.46 8.41 0.39
CA GLN A 86 10.80 8.92 -0.94
C GLN A 86 11.61 7.89 -1.74
N GLN A 87 12.66 7.31 -1.15
CA GLN A 87 13.49 6.29 -1.81
C GLN A 87 12.71 5.01 -2.09
N ALA A 88 11.92 4.54 -1.13
CA ALA A 88 11.07 3.37 -1.30
C ALA A 88 10.07 3.56 -2.44
N SER A 89 9.41 4.73 -2.49
CA SER A 89 8.49 5.07 -3.58
C SER A 89 9.19 5.03 -4.93
N GLN A 90 10.37 5.64 -5.03
CA GLN A 90 11.15 5.63 -6.28
C GLN A 90 11.52 4.20 -6.69
N MET A 91 12.09 3.40 -5.78
CA MET A 91 12.50 2.02 -6.07
C MET A 91 11.33 1.14 -6.52
N VAL A 92 10.19 1.22 -5.83
CA VAL A 92 9.01 0.40 -6.16
C VAL A 92 8.39 0.85 -7.49
N MET A 93 8.32 2.16 -7.75
CA MET A 93 7.82 2.70 -9.01
C MET A 93 8.72 2.36 -10.21
N GLU A 94 10.04 2.36 -10.02
CA GLU A 94 10.99 1.93 -11.06
C GLU A 94 10.82 0.44 -11.38
N GLN A 95 10.63 -0.40 -10.37
CA GLN A 95 10.41 -1.84 -10.57
C GLN A 95 9.06 -2.15 -11.23
N ALA A 96 8.03 -1.36 -10.96
CA ALA A 96 6.70 -1.55 -11.52
C ALA A 96 6.58 -1.15 -13.00
N GLY A 97 7.52 -0.35 -13.49
CA GLY A 97 7.58 0.08 -14.88
C GLY A 97 6.69 1.29 -15.22
N PRO A 98 6.85 1.82 -16.46
CA PRO A 98 6.23 3.09 -16.86
C PRO A 98 4.69 3.02 -16.99
N GLU A 99 4.12 1.85 -17.20
CA GLU A 99 2.67 1.68 -17.33
C GLU A 99 1.94 1.99 -16.01
N VAL A 100 2.56 1.65 -14.89
CA VAL A 100 2.00 1.91 -13.56
C VAL A 100 2.08 3.39 -13.19
N GLN A 101 3.13 4.07 -13.63
CA GLN A 101 3.30 5.51 -13.39
C GLN A 101 2.20 6.36 -14.04
N GLN A 102 1.58 5.87 -15.12
CA GLN A 102 0.50 6.54 -15.84
C GLN A 102 -0.90 6.17 -15.32
N ASN A 103 -1.00 5.16 -14.46
CA ASN A 103 -2.27 4.71 -13.91
C ASN A 103 -2.33 4.94 -12.39
N PRO A 104 -3.10 5.93 -11.91
CA PRO A 104 -3.17 6.26 -10.49
C PRO A 104 -3.75 5.13 -9.63
N GLU A 105 -4.64 4.30 -10.15
CA GLU A 105 -5.18 3.14 -9.42
C GLU A 105 -4.10 2.06 -9.23
N ALA A 106 -3.31 1.77 -10.27
CA ALA A 106 -2.20 0.85 -10.18
C ALA A 106 -1.10 1.35 -9.24
N ALA A 107 -0.81 2.66 -9.24
CA ALA A 107 0.12 3.28 -8.31
C ALA A 107 -0.35 3.16 -6.85
N GLN A 108 -1.65 3.27 -6.60
CA GLN A 108 -2.23 3.11 -5.26
C GLN A 108 -2.09 1.66 -4.75
N MET A 109 -2.15 0.67 -5.63
CA MET A 109 -1.94 -0.74 -5.27
C MET A 109 -0.49 -1.04 -4.82
N LEU A 110 0.47 -0.17 -5.13
CA LEU A 110 1.86 -0.31 -4.71
C LEU A 110 2.15 0.26 -3.30
N GLN A 111 1.20 0.96 -2.69
CA GLN A 111 1.41 1.58 -1.36
C GLN A 111 1.91 0.59 -0.29
N PRO A 112 1.40 -0.65 -0.19
CA PRO A 112 1.91 -1.61 0.78
C PRO A 112 3.36 -2.05 0.50
N ALA A 113 3.76 -2.12 -0.77
CA ALA A 113 5.14 -2.44 -1.14
C ALA A 113 6.09 -1.28 -0.80
N ILE A 114 5.65 -0.05 -1.05
CA ILE A 114 6.37 1.17 -0.67
C ILE A 114 6.55 1.23 0.85
N ALA A 115 5.48 1.01 1.62
CA ALA A 115 5.54 1.02 3.08
C ALA A 115 6.52 -0.03 3.65
N ARG A 116 6.52 -1.23 3.08
CA ARG A 116 7.47 -2.29 3.47
C ARG A 116 8.91 -1.88 3.17
N GLN A 117 9.17 -1.38 1.98
CA GLN A 117 10.50 -0.96 1.57
C GLN A 117 10.97 0.23 2.42
N ALA A 118 10.10 1.19 2.72
CA ALA A 118 10.39 2.32 3.60
C ALA A 118 10.76 1.85 5.01
N ALA A 119 10.05 0.88 5.58
CA ALA A 119 10.38 0.36 6.90
C ALA A 119 11.78 -0.28 6.97
N MET A 120 12.19 -0.98 5.91
CA MET A 120 13.55 -1.53 5.82
C MET A 120 14.61 -0.42 5.72
N LEU A 121 14.35 0.59 4.88
CA LEU A 121 15.26 1.72 4.69
C LEU A 121 15.36 2.59 5.96
N ILE A 122 14.31 2.76 6.73
CA ILE A 122 14.34 3.48 8.01
C ILE A 122 15.34 2.81 8.96
N ALA A 123 15.30 1.49 9.07
CA ALA A 123 16.22 0.75 9.94
C ALA A 123 17.67 0.92 9.49
N GLU A 124 17.94 0.77 8.19
CA GLU A 124 19.27 0.93 7.61
C GLU A 124 19.81 2.36 7.78
N LEU A 125 19.01 3.37 7.42
CA LEU A 125 19.42 4.77 7.55
C LEU A 125 19.62 5.17 9.01
N THR A 126 18.75 4.70 9.92
CA THR A 126 18.89 4.98 11.34
C THR A 126 20.21 4.42 11.86
N GLU A 127 20.59 3.21 11.49
CA GLU A 127 21.87 2.62 11.87
C GLU A 127 23.05 3.41 11.27
N GLN A 128 22.97 3.77 9.98
CA GLN A 128 24.00 4.55 9.30
C GLN A 128 24.24 5.91 9.97
N TYR A 129 23.16 6.63 10.30
CA TYR A 129 23.29 7.96 10.92
C TYR A 129 23.63 7.87 12.42
N ALA A 130 23.24 6.83 13.14
CA ALA A 130 23.63 6.61 14.51
C ALA A 130 25.15 6.42 14.66
N GLN A 131 25.81 5.81 13.68
CA GLN A 131 27.27 5.66 13.66
C GLN A 131 28.01 6.98 13.41
N THR A 132 27.33 7.98 12.86
CA THR A 132 27.91 9.29 12.54
C THR A 132 27.92 10.23 13.76
N VAL A 133 27.03 9.98 14.71
CA VAL A 133 26.97 10.72 15.98
C VAL A 133 27.75 9.92 17.03
N GLU A 134 28.96 10.37 17.37
CA GLU A 134 29.67 9.75 18.51
C GLU A 134 28.79 9.79 19.76
N PRO A 135 28.60 8.66 20.44
CA PRO A 135 27.73 8.61 21.62
C PRO A 135 28.34 9.47 22.72
N ILE A 136 27.67 10.57 23.05
CA ILE A 136 27.95 11.26 24.30
C ILE A 136 27.46 10.32 25.41
N SER A 137 28.43 9.94 26.24
CA SER A 137 28.27 9.07 27.40
C SER A 137 26.94 9.25 28.14
N GLU A 138 26.26 8.13 28.37
CA GLU A 138 25.39 7.81 29.51
C GLU A 138 24.36 8.89 29.92
N GLY A 139 23.28 8.96 29.16
CA GLY A 139 22.09 9.73 29.52
C GLY A 139 21.19 9.91 28.29
N THR A 140 20.64 8.80 27.78
CA THR A 140 19.59 8.90 26.75
C THR A 140 18.44 9.70 27.35
N ASP A 141 18.21 10.88 26.76
CA ASP A 141 17.04 11.69 27.10
C ASP A 141 15.78 10.81 26.92
N PRO A 142 14.95 10.64 27.95
CA PRO A 142 13.73 9.86 27.86
C PRO A 142 12.83 10.23 26.68
N LEU A 143 12.89 11.49 26.21
CA LEU A 143 12.15 11.95 25.02
C LEU A 143 12.66 11.35 23.71
N VAL A 144 13.96 11.14 23.57
CA VAL A 144 14.56 10.47 22.38
C VAL A 144 14.16 9.00 22.36
N GLU A 145 14.18 8.36 23.52
CA GLU A 145 13.78 6.96 23.66
C GLU A 145 12.28 6.77 23.34
N ILE A 146 11.42 7.65 23.85
CA ILE A 146 9.98 7.67 23.51
C ILE A 146 9.77 7.88 22.01
N ARG A 147 10.50 8.81 21.38
CA ARG A 147 10.39 9.08 19.95
C ARG A 147 10.85 7.90 19.09
N ASN A 148 11.95 7.26 19.47
CA ASN A 148 12.42 6.05 18.79
C ASN A 148 11.41 4.89 18.94
N GLN A 149 10.81 4.72 20.11
CA GLN A 149 9.73 3.76 20.32
C GLN A 149 8.51 4.09 19.46
N GLU A 150 8.13 5.35 19.38
CA GLU A 150 7.01 5.80 18.50
C GLU A 150 7.26 5.50 17.03
N LEU A 151 8.49 5.73 16.54
CA LEU A 151 8.88 5.41 15.17
C LEU A 151 8.88 3.90 14.90
N GLN A 152 9.35 3.09 15.85
CA GLN A 152 9.28 1.64 15.75
C GLN A 152 7.83 1.14 15.74
N LEU A 153 6.95 1.73 16.54
CA LEU A 153 5.53 1.41 16.55
C LEU A 153 4.85 1.79 15.22
N LYS A 154 5.19 2.95 14.64
CA LYS A 154 4.70 3.35 13.31
C LYS A 154 5.18 2.39 12.21
N ALA A 155 6.46 2.00 12.25
CA ALA A 155 6.99 1.03 11.30
C ALA A 155 6.28 -0.33 11.42
N ALA A 156 6.05 -0.81 12.63
CA ALA A 156 5.31 -2.05 12.89
C ALA A 156 3.84 -1.96 12.43
N ASP A 157 3.18 -0.82 12.62
CA ASP A 157 1.80 -0.62 12.16
C ASP A 157 1.70 -0.60 10.62
N LEU A 158 2.67 0.02 9.94
CA LEU A 158 2.78 0.02 8.48
C LEU A 158 3.01 -1.42 7.96
N GLN A 159 3.87 -2.17 8.61
CA GLN A 159 4.10 -3.57 8.25
C GLN A 159 2.84 -4.41 8.41
N ARG A 160 2.14 -4.28 9.55
CA ARG A 160 0.87 -4.98 9.79
C ARG A 160 -0.18 -4.65 8.72
N LYS A 161 -0.35 -3.37 8.37
CA LYS A 161 -1.28 -2.95 7.30
C LYS A 161 -0.91 -3.53 5.94
N SER A 162 0.39 -3.62 5.65
CA SER A 162 0.88 -4.29 4.43
C SER A 162 0.51 -5.77 4.40
N ASP A 163 0.68 -6.46 5.52
CA ASP A 163 0.39 -7.89 5.63
C ASP A 163 -1.13 -8.17 5.56
N GLU A 164 -1.95 -7.34 6.22
CA GLU A 164 -3.42 -7.38 6.12
C GLU A 164 -3.90 -7.17 4.68
N PHE A 165 -3.31 -6.21 3.97
CA PHE A 165 -3.65 -5.96 2.57
C PHE A 165 -3.27 -7.13 1.65
N GLN A 166 -2.10 -7.75 1.87
CA GLN A 166 -1.71 -8.94 1.09
C GLN A 166 -2.62 -10.14 1.36
N ALA A 167 -3.00 -10.35 2.62
CA ALA A 167 -3.95 -11.39 2.99
C ALA A 167 -5.32 -11.17 2.33
N SER A 168 -5.81 -9.92 2.30
CA SER A 168 -7.04 -9.56 1.60
C SER A 168 -6.95 -9.84 0.09
N GLN A 169 -5.86 -9.42 -0.56
CA GLN A 169 -5.66 -9.69 -1.99
C GLN A 169 -5.57 -11.19 -2.31
N GLN A 170 -4.98 -11.96 -1.41
CA GLN A 170 -4.91 -13.41 -1.60
C GLN A 170 -6.29 -14.04 -1.50
N LEU A 171 -7.10 -13.59 -0.53
CA LEU A 171 -8.48 -14.05 -0.37
C LEU A 171 -9.33 -13.72 -1.61
N ASP A 172 -9.23 -12.51 -2.13
CA ASP A 172 -9.95 -12.08 -3.34
C ASP A 172 -9.56 -12.94 -4.55
N ARG A 173 -8.27 -13.24 -4.73
CA ARG A 173 -7.80 -14.14 -5.80
C ARG A 173 -8.32 -15.56 -5.65
N GLU A 174 -8.41 -16.07 -4.43
CA GLU A 174 -8.96 -17.40 -4.15
C GLU A 174 -10.46 -17.45 -4.44
N GLN A 175 -11.20 -16.39 -4.10
CA GLN A 175 -12.62 -16.26 -4.43
C GLN A 175 -12.84 -16.17 -5.94
N ASP A 176 -12.10 -15.33 -6.66
CA ASP A 176 -12.16 -15.22 -8.12
C ASP A 176 -11.85 -16.57 -8.80
N ALA A 177 -10.85 -17.28 -8.31
CA ALA A 177 -10.49 -18.59 -8.82
C ALA A 177 -11.58 -19.65 -8.55
N ALA A 178 -12.27 -19.58 -7.41
CA ALA A 178 -13.39 -20.45 -7.09
C ALA A 178 -14.60 -20.15 -7.99
N ASP A 179 -14.91 -18.87 -8.20
CA ASP A 179 -16.00 -18.44 -9.08
C ASP A 179 -15.75 -18.84 -10.55
N MET A 180 -14.51 -18.69 -11.01
CA MET A 180 -14.09 -19.15 -12.34
C MET A 180 -14.28 -20.68 -12.49
N ARG A 181 -13.93 -21.48 -11.47
CA ARG A 181 -14.14 -22.93 -11.49
C ARG A 181 -15.63 -23.28 -11.55
N LEU A 182 -16.46 -22.63 -10.76
CA LEU A 182 -17.92 -22.83 -10.79
C LEU A 182 -18.54 -22.42 -12.12
N ALA A 183 -18.09 -21.32 -12.72
CA ALA A 183 -18.52 -20.90 -14.05
C ALA A 183 -18.13 -21.92 -15.13
N GLN A 184 -16.92 -22.46 -15.07
CA GLN A 184 -16.46 -23.49 -15.99
C GLN A 184 -17.25 -24.80 -15.83
N GLU A 185 -17.56 -25.21 -14.60
CA GLU A 185 -18.39 -26.40 -14.33
C GLU A 185 -19.80 -26.24 -14.89
N ARG A 186 -20.42 -25.07 -14.69
CA ARG A 186 -21.74 -24.76 -15.29
C ARG A 186 -21.70 -24.81 -16.81
N LEU A 187 -20.66 -24.28 -17.42
CA LEU A 187 -20.47 -24.33 -18.88
C LEU A 187 -20.36 -25.79 -19.37
N ASN A 188 -19.57 -26.62 -18.69
CA ASN A 188 -19.43 -28.03 -19.01
C ASN A 188 -20.75 -28.80 -18.89
N LEU A 189 -21.50 -28.55 -17.83
CA LEU A 189 -22.86 -29.15 -17.65
C LEU A 189 -23.81 -28.71 -18.77
N GLN A 190 -23.77 -27.46 -19.18
CA GLN A 190 -24.57 -26.93 -20.29
C GLN A 190 -24.21 -27.60 -21.62
N GLN A 191 -22.91 -27.76 -21.90
CA GLN A 191 -22.40 -28.44 -23.10
C GLN A 191 -22.82 -29.91 -23.13
N ASN A 192 -22.68 -30.62 -22.04
CA ASN A 192 -23.12 -32.01 -21.91
C ASN A 192 -24.63 -32.17 -22.12
N ALA A 193 -25.43 -31.28 -21.53
CA ALA A 193 -26.89 -31.30 -21.74
C ALA A 193 -27.29 -31.00 -23.19
N LEU A 194 -26.51 -30.14 -23.89
CA LEU A 194 -26.71 -29.85 -25.31
C LEU A 194 -26.33 -31.07 -26.19
N GLN A 195 -25.20 -31.72 -25.88
CA GLN A 195 -24.79 -32.94 -26.56
C GLN A 195 -25.81 -34.09 -26.38
N ASP A 196 -26.33 -34.27 -25.19
CA ASP A 196 -27.37 -35.27 -24.95
C ASP A 196 -28.66 -34.97 -25.73
N LYS A 197 -29.08 -33.70 -25.80
CA LYS A 197 -30.22 -33.30 -26.62
C LYS A 197 -30.00 -33.57 -28.11
N THR A 198 -28.83 -33.29 -28.64
CA THR A 198 -28.47 -33.56 -30.05
C THR A 198 -28.46 -35.07 -30.30
N ARG A 199 -27.84 -35.86 -29.43
CA ARG A 199 -27.82 -37.33 -29.53
C ARG A 199 -29.23 -37.91 -29.56
N VAL A 200 -30.09 -37.49 -28.62
CA VAL A 200 -31.50 -37.95 -28.58
C VAL A 200 -32.26 -37.53 -29.82
N ALA A 201 -32.00 -36.34 -30.39
CA ALA A 201 -32.64 -35.90 -31.63
C ALA A 201 -32.17 -36.75 -32.82
N GLU A 202 -30.90 -37.07 -32.92
CA GLU A 202 -30.32 -37.94 -33.94
C GLU A 202 -30.87 -39.37 -33.86
N GLU A 203 -30.96 -39.95 -32.67
CA GLU A 203 -31.58 -41.27 -32.41
C GLU A 203 -33.04 -41.29 -32.86
N ARG A 204 -33.82 -40.21 -32.59
CA ARG A 204 -35.21 -40.09 -33.05
C ARG A 204 -35.31 -40.04 -34.58
N VAL A 205 -34.44 -39.27 -35.24
CA VAL A 205 -34.40 -39.19 -36.70
C VAL A 205 -34.03 -40.53 -37.31
N GLN A 206 -33.07 -41.24 -36.71
CA GLN A 206 -32.69 -42.58 -37.17
C GLN A 206 -33.84 -43.57 -37.01
N THR A 207 -34.47 -43.58 -35.86
CA THR A 207 -35.66 -44.46 -35.61
C THR A 207 -36.80 -44.17 -36.63
N GLN A 208 -37.07 -42.91 -36.96
CA GLN A 208 -38.05 -42.55 -37.98
C GLN A 208 -37.65 -43.05 -39.38
N ARG A 209 -36.37 -42.99 -39.74
CA ARG A 209 -35.87 -43.53 -41.03
C ARG A 209 -36.01 -45.05 -41.09
N ASP A 210 -35.71 -45.74 -40.01
CA ASP A 210 -35.84 -47.19 -39.92
C ASP A 210 -37.29 -47.64 -40.02
N ILE A 211 -38.22 -46.94 -39.36
CA ILE A 211 -39.67 -47.17 -39.48
C ILE A 211 -40.14 -46.92 -40.90
N ALA A 212 -39.70 -45.86 -41.55
CA ALA A 212 -40.05 -45.55 -42.96
C ALA A 212 -39.52 -46.64 -43.92
N ALA A 213 -38.32 -47.14 -43.71
CA ALA A 213 -37.74 -48.23 -44.49
C ALA A 213 -38.55 -49.53 -44.37
N LEU A 214 -38.90 -49.89 -43.10
CA LEU A 214 -39.74 -51.07 -42.83
C LEU A 214 -41.12 -50.94 -43.50
N ASN A 215 -41.75 -49.79 -43.42
CA ASN A 215 -43.05 -49.55 -44.07
C ASN A 215 -42.97 -49.66 -45.60
N ASN A 216 -41.86 -49.21 -46.23
CA ASN A 216 -41.66 -49.34 -47.66
C ASN A 216 -41.42 -50.81 -48.08
N ASP A 217 -40.63 -51.55 -47.29
CA ASP A 217 -40.39 -53.01 -47.54
C ASP A 217 -41.68 -53.77 -47.43
N THR A 218 -42.50 -53.48 -46.43
CA THR A 218 -43.85 -54.14 -46.25
C THR A 218 -44.80 -53.84 -47.39
N LYS A 219 -44.78 -52.57 -47.92
CA LYS A 219 -45.59 -52.25 -49.12
C LYS A 219 -45.10 -52.96 -50.36
N GLN A 220 -43.79 -53.04 -50.57
CA GLN A 220 -43.22 -53.78 -51.74
C GLN A 220 -43.55 -55.26 -51.67
N ARG A 221 -43.51 -55.91 -50.52
CA ARG A 221 -43.86 -57.35 -50.34
C ARG A 221 -45.34 -57.57 -50.52
N GLY A 222 -46.22 -56.61 -50.12
CA GLY A 222 -47.65 -56.67 -50.37
C GLY A 222 -48.03 -56.58 -51.84
N ILE A 223 -47.27 -55.80 -52.62
CA ILE A 223 -47.52 -55.68 -54.07
C ILE A 223 -47.10 -56.98 -54.81
N ASN A 224 -45.97 -57.61 -54.42
CA ASN A 224 -45.46 -58.81 -55.05
C ASN A 224 -46.30 -60.08 -54.75
N ASN A 225 -47.17 -60.05 -53.74
CA ASN A 225 -48.06 -61.23 -53.39
C ASN A 225 -49.43 -61.16 -54.08
N VAL A 226 -49.70 -60.15 -54.93
CA VAL A 226 -50.99 -59.98 -55.64
C VAL A 226 -50.86 -60.24 -57.16
N GLN A 227 -49.70 -60.71 -57.59
CA GLN A 227 -49.52 -61.27 -58.96
C GLN A 227 -49.47 -62.79 -58.93
#